data_700222d54eb3b72fd0aebaeedc3cb6b0
#
_entry.id   700222d54eb3b72fd0aebaeedc3cb6b0
#
_cell.length_a   1.000
_cell.length_b   1.000
_cell.length_c   1.000
_cell.angle_alpha   90.00
_cell.angle_beta   90.00
_cell.angle_gamma   90.00
#
_symmetry.space_group_name_H-M   'P 1'
#
loop_
_entity.id
_entity.type
_entity.pdbx_description
1 polymer ?
#
loop_
_entity_poly.entity_id
_entity_poly.type
_entity_poly.pdbx_seq_one_letter_code
_entity_poly.pdbx_strand_id
1 'polypeptide(L)'
;MLNMPNMRPDESAKSLNIILSRGALVLKPMATHPDWELDQLLDFAERINPKRSFLFVSKVLGKHIPVQPSVMQKTYHDLASLIPEGLPQPVTVIGMAETAICLAAGVHQALSTKYPDTVFMTTTRHPVQDQPILAEFLEEHSHAQSQLLYGSTDPAIQAHILNTKTLILIDDEASTGKTFVNLVQALQKSGLSKLQQIVTTTLVNWSEQQDIEQIPTTHVNLLQGTWQWQPDINATIPIMPQVNSVAHGTFAVIAPQTSGRIPLQQPHNSWINLTPKFAGERVLVIGTCEYVWPAFLAALTLEQQGAAVKFSSTTRSPIQLGHSIQAKISFKDNYGLGMPNFIYNIHAEHYDRIVIIAETSMDSIDPQLIKLLPNSELITYDRTSV
;
A
#
# COMPACT_ATOMS: atom_id res chain seq x y z
N MET A 1 -15.62 11.58 -22.96
CA MET A 1 -15.36 10.19 -22.57
C MET A 1 -13.90 9.92 -22.89
N LEU A 2 -13.02 9.97 -21.89
CA LEU A 2 -11.62 9.54 -22.04
C LEU A 2 -11.65 8.04 -22.30
N ASN A 3 -11.17 7.63 -23.48
CA ASN A 3 -10.98 6.22 -23.81
C ASN A 3 -9.95 5.62 -22.85
N MET A 4 -10.40 4.92 -21.82
CA MET A 4 -9.54 3.98 -21.09
C MET A 4 -9.43 2.72 -21.97
N PRO A 5 -8.28 2.45 -22.58
CA PRO A 5 -8.12 1.21 -23.31
C PRO A 5 -8.25 0.06 -22.29
N ASN A 6 -9.06 -0.93 -22.61
CA ASN A 6 -9.23 -2.18 -21.88
C ASN A 6 -10.14 -2.18 -20.62
N MET A 7 -10.99 -1.18 -20.38
CA MET A 7 -12.02 -1.29 -19.34
C MET A 7 -13.36 -1.71 -19.97
N ARG A 8 -14.08 -2.65 -19.35
CA ARG A 8 -15.45 -2.99 -19.74
C ARG A 8 -16.41 -2.03 -19.04
N PRO A 9 -17.24 -1.26 -19.79
CA PRO A 9 -18.34 -0.54 -19.19
C PRO A 9 -19.31 -1.55 -18.56
N ASP A 10 -19.71 -1.30 -17.33
CA ASP A 10 -20.73 -2.10 -16.66
C ASP A 10 -22.07 -1.35 -16.68
N GLU A 11 -22.69 -1.28 -17.87
CA GLU A 11 -23.99 -0.61 -18.05
C GLU A 11 -25.11 -1.31 -17.29
N SER A 12 -24.91 -2.58 -16.88
CA SER A 12 -25.88 -3.39 -16.14
C SER A 12 -25.63 -3.43 -14.63
N ALA A 13 -24.55 -2.80 -14.14
CA ALA A 13 -24.17 -2.86 -12.74
C ALA A 13 -25.26 -2.33 -11.82
N LYS A 14 -25.83 -3.24 -11.07
CA LYS A 14 -26.75 -2.89 -9.98
C LYS A 14 -25.96 -2.21 -8.86
N SER A 15 -26.55 -1.18 -8.28
CA SER A 15 -25.99 -0.61 -7.05
C SER A 15 -25.92 -1.66 -5.96
N LEU A 16 -24.77 -1.76 -5.31
CA LEU A 16 -24.57 -2.61 -4.13
C LEU A 16 -24.85 -1.78 -2.89
N ASN A 17 -25.65 -2.31 -2.00
CA ASN A 17 -25.97 -1.68 -0.72
C ASN A 17 -25.37 -2.53 0.41
N ILE A 18 -24.34 -2.00 1.07
CA ILE A 18 -23.62 -2.65 2.15
C ILE A 18 -24.04 -2.00 3.46
N ILE A 19 -24.77 -2.76 4.29
CA ILE A 19 -25.23 -2.29 5.59
C ILE A 19 -24.13 -2.50 6.60
N LEU A 20 -23.74 -1.41 7.25
CA LEU A 20 -22.74 -1.36 8.33
C LEU A 20 -23.43 -0.86 9.62
N SER A 21 -22.77 -1.03 10.77
CA SER A 21 -23.38 -0.65 12.07
C SER A 21 -23.66 0.85 12.20
N ARG A 22 -22.94 1.68 11.41
CA ARG A 22 -23.04 3.15 11.46
C ARG A 22 -23.67 3.78 10.22
N GLY A 23 -24.28 2.96 9.35
CA GLY A 23 -24.94 3.45 8.14
C GLY A 23 -24.87 2.47 6.99
N ALA A 24 -25.20 2.94 5.80
CA ALA A 24 -25.15 2.15 4.57
C ALA A 24 -24.17 2.76 3.56
N LEU A 25 -23.37 1.91 2.95
CA LEU A 25 -22.49 2.27 1.84
C LEU A 25 -23.13 1.79 0.53
N VAL A 26 -23.52 2.72 -0.31
CA VAL A 26 -24.09 2.43 -1.63
C VAL A 26 -23.00 2.60 -2.68
N LEU A 27 -22.72 1.56 -3.44
CA LEU A 27 -21.70 1.55 -4.51
C LEU A 27 -22.36 1.37 -5.85
N LYS A 28 -21.82 2.06 -6.85
CA LYS A 28 -22.16 1.86 -8.25
C LYS A 28 -20.90 1.68 -9.07
N PRO A 29 -20.48 0.43 -9.33
CA PRO A 29 -19.42 0.16 -10.31
C PRO A 29 -19.82 0.74 -11.68
N MET A 30 -18.85 1.25 -12.42
CA MET A 30 -19.07 1.86 -13.74
C MET A 30 -18.25 1.18 -14.82
N ALA A 31 -17.05 0.77 -14.49
CA ALA A 31 -16.15 0.05 -15.39
C ALA A 31 -15.19 -0.84 -14.59
N THR A 32 -14.87 -2.00 -15.15
CA THR A 32 -13.95 -2.96 -14.53
C THR A 32 -12.98 -3.49 -15.58
N HIS A 33 -11.74 -3.76 -15.19
CA HIS A 33 -10.78 -4.45 -16.04
C HIS A 33 -11.30 -5.84 -16.41
N PRO A 34 -11.11 -6.32 -17.68
CA PRO A 34 -11.69 -7.59 -18.14
C PRO A 34 -11.41 -8.81 -17.29
N ASP A 35 -10.25 -8.87 -16.65
CA ASP A 35 -9.79 -10.01 -15.86
C ASP A 35 -10.15 -9.93 -14.36
N TRP A 36 -10.90 -8.90 -13.98
CA TRP A 36 -11.25 -8.65 -12.58
C TRP A 36 -12.74 -8.38 -12.41
N GLU A 37 -13.26 -8.84 -11.30
CA GLU A 37 -14.59 -8.50 -10.79
C GLU A 37 -14.47 -7.75 -9.46
N LEU A 38 -15.49 -6.98 -9.07
CA LEU A 38 -15.46 -6.19 -7.85
C LEU A 38 -15.18 -7.06 -6.61
N ASP A 39 -15.83 -8.22 -6.52
CA ASP A 39 -15.70 -9.14 -5.39
C ASP A 39 -14.34 -9.85 -5.32
N GLN A 40 -13.56 -9.87 -6.41
CA GLN A 40 -12.17 -10.33 -6.42
C GLN A 40 -11.22 -9.26 -5.89
N LEU A 41 -11.52 -7.98 -6.10
CA LEU A 41 -10.68 -6.85 -5.73
C LEU A 41 -10.94 -6.36 -4.30
N LEU A 42 -12.21 -6.30 -3.93
CA LEU A 42 -12.65 -5.62 -2.70
C LEU A 42 -13.62 -6.46 -1.87
N ASP A 43 -13.60 -6.13 -0.59
CA ASP A 43 -14.61 -6.44 0.40
C ASP A 43 -14.78 -5.22 1.32
N PHE A 44 -15.56 -5.32 2.38
CA PHE A 44 -15.97 -4.18 3.20
C PHE A 44 -15.79 -4.48 4.67
N ALA A 45 -15.45 -3.44 5.45
CA ALA A 45 -15.34 -3.50 6.89
C ALA A 45 -15.68 -2.16 7.55
N GLU A 46 -15.72 -2.14 8.86
CA GLU A 46 -15.94 -0.94 9.64
C GLU A 46 -14.64 -0.44 10.28
N ARG A 47 -14.32 0.82 10.01
CA ARG A 47 -13.19 1.50 10.68
C ARG A 47 -13.60 1.98 12.07
N ILE A 48 -12.69 1.81 13.03
CA ILE A 48 -12.80 2.49 14.33
C ILE A 48 -12.26 3.92 14.13
N ASN A 49 -13.00 4.73 13.38
CA ASN A 49 -12.66 6.11 13.05
C ASN A 49 -13.95 6.97 13.03
N PRO A 50 -13.99 8.10 13.75
CA PRO A 50 -15.17 8.96 13.80
C PRO A 50 -15.47 9.68 12.47
N LYS A 51 -14.46 9.94 11.64
CA LYS A 51 -14.63 10.68 10.38
C LYS A 51 -15.07 9.81 9.20
N ARG A 52 -14.57 8.56 9.13
CA ARG A 52 -14.89 7.62 8.05
C ARG A 52 -15.22 6.27 8.66
N SER A 53 -16.49 5.89 8.58
CA SER A 53 -17.03 4.70 9.25
C SER A 53 -16.71 3.40 8.54
N PHE A 54 -16.53 3.43 7.25
CA PHE A 54 -16.31 2.26 6.40
C PHE A 54 -14.87 2.17 5.89
N LEU A 55 -14.49 0.98 5.49
CA LEU A 55 -13.24 0.67 4.84
C LEU A 55 -13.51 -0.20 3.61
N PHE A 56 -12.92 0.16 2.49
CA PHE A 56 -12.72 -0.75 1.37
C PHE A 56 -11.55 -1.67 1.71
N VAL A 57 -11.81 -2.96 1.80
CA VAL A 57 -10.81 -3.96 2.16
C VAL A 57 -10.30 -4.61 0.89
N SER A 58 -9.05 -4.32 0.52
CA SER A 58 -8.45 -4.98 -0.63
C SER A 58 -8.24 -6.48 -0.37
N LYS A 59 -8.65 -7.29 -1.33
CA LYS A 59 -8.46 -8.75 -1.35
C LYS A 59 -7.18 -9.16 -2.08
N VAL A 60 -6.44 -8.20 -2.64
CA VAL A 60 -5.25 -8.45 -3.48
C VAL A 60 -3.96 -7.79 -2.98
N LEU A 61 -3.95 -7.22 -1.78
CA LEU A 61 -2.75 -6.53 -1.21
C LEU A 61 -2.14 -7.22 0.00
N GLY A 62 -2.80 -8.21 0.59
CA GLY A 62 -2.30 -8.85 1.80
C GLY A 62 -2.27 -7.95 3.05
N LYS A 63 -3.00 -6.82 3.06
CA LYS A 63 -2.99 -5.89 4.20
C LYS A 63 -3.94 -6.33 5.31
N HIS A 64 -5.16 -6.72 4.96
CA HIS A 64 -6.20 -7.11 5.91
C HIS A 64 -6.69 -8.54 5.68
N ILE A 65 -6.48 -9.07 4.49
CA ILE A 65 -6.82 -10.43 4.08
C ILE A 65 -5.56 -11.09 3.53
N PRO A 66 -5.12 -12.25 4.06
CA PRO A 66 -3.97 -12.97 3.52
C PRO A 66 -4.21 -13.41 2.07
N VAL A 67 -3.27 -13.13 1.19
CA VAL A 67 -3.42 -13.36 -0.26
C VAL A 67 -2.22 -14.15 -0.82
N GLN A 68 -2.42 -14.85 -1.93
CA GLN A 68 -1.33 -15.52 -2.64
C GLN A 68 -0.41 -14.48 -3.30
N PRO A 69 0.91 -14.61 -3.21
CA PRO A 69 1.85 -13.68 -3.84
C PRO A 69 1.66 -13.55 -5.35
N SER A 70 1.33 -14.63 -6.05
CA SER A 70 1.05 -14.62 -7.49
C SER A 70 -0.18 -13.76 -7.87
N VAL A 71 -1.21 -13.69 -7.01
CA VAL A 71 -2.36 -12.81 -7.21
C VAL A 71 -1.95 -11.34 -7.08
N MET A 72 -1.12 -11.02 -6.08
CA MET A 72 -0.54 -9.68 -5.93
C MET A 72 0.28 -9.30 -7.16
N GLN A 73 1.17 -10.20 -7.61
CA GLN A 73 2.01 -9.98 -8.78
C GLN A 73 1.18 -9.73 -10.05
N LYS A 74 0.12 -10.55 -10.28
CA LYS A 74 -0.80 -10.31 -11.39
C LYS A 74 -1.40 -8.91 -11.34
N THR A 75 -1.87 -8.49 -10.17
CA THR A 75 -2.43 -7.14 -9.97
C THR A 75 -1.44 -6.03 -10.36
N TYR A 76 -0.16 -6.19 -10.01
CA TYR A 76 0.88 -5.22 -10.35
C TYR A 76 1.12 -5.13 -11.86
N HIS A 77 1.19 -6.29 -12.53
CA HIS A 77 1.37 -6.37 -13.98
C HIS A 77 0.17 -5.79 -14.72
N ASP A 78 -1.06 -6.10 -14.29
CA ASP A 78 -2.27 -5.60 -14.93
C ASP A 78 -2.33 -4.06 -14.84
N LEU A 79 -2.07 -3.48 -13.67
CA LEU A 79 -2.00 -2.01 -13.51
C LEU A 79 -0.88 -1.39 -14.36
N ALA A 80 0.32 -1.98 -14.35
CA ALA A 80 1.44 -1.49 -15.14
C ALA A 80 1.15 -1.53 -16.65
N SER A 81 0.40 -2.54 -17.12
CA SER A 81 0.01 -2.67 -18.52
C SER A 81 -0.92 -1.54 -19.01
N LEU A 82 -1.75 -1.01 -18.11
CA LEU A 82 -2.68 0.08 -18.39
C LEU A 82 -2.01 1.46 -18.42
N ILE A 83 -0.79 1.60 -17.87
CA ILE A 83 -0.06 2.87 -17.91
C ILE A 83 0.34 3.18 -19.35
N PRO A 84 0.03 4.39 -19.85
CA PRO A 84 0.28 4.75 -21.27
C PRO A 84 1.73 4.59 -21.68
N GLU A 85 1.97 4.38 -22.97
CA GLU A 85 3.28 4.48 -23.59
C GLU A 85 3.61 5.93 -23.98
N GLY A 86 4.91 6.22 -24.16
CA GLY A 86 5.35 7.53 -24.66
C GLY A 86 5.22 8.66 -23.63
N LEU A 87 5.17 8.37 -22.34
CA LEU A 87 5.14 9.41 -21.31
C LEU A 87 6.34 10.34 -21.40
N PRO A 88 6.18 11.66 -21.19
CA PRO A 88 7.29 12.62 -21.13
C PRO A 88 8.33 12.22 -20.07
N GLN A 89 9.61 12.17 -20.47
CA GLN A 89 10.73 11.80 -19.60
C GLN A 89 11.39 13.04 -18.98
N PRO A 90 11.96 12.98 -17.79
CA PRO A 90 12.05 11.85 -16.86
C PRO A 90 10.73 11.49 -16.17
N VAL A 91 10.58 10.21 -15.79
CA VAL A 91 9.39 9.69 -15.06
C VAL A 91 9.78 9.37 -13.61
N THR A 92 8.99 9.83 -12.66
CA THR A 92 9.12 9.45 -11.24
C THR A 92 7.86 8.73 -10.78
N VAL A 93 8.03 7.61 -10.10
CA VAL A 93 6.95 6.79 -9.54
C VAL A 93 6.90 7.00 -8.03
N ILE A 94 5.73 7.35 -7.49
CA ILE A 94 5.57 7.60 -6.06
C ILE A 94 4.42 6.74 -5.52
N GLY A 95 4.75 5.88 -4.54
CA GLY A 95 3.79 5.05 -3.81
C GLY A 95 3.33 5.71 -2.52
N MET A 96 2.04 5.60 -2.19
CA MET A 96 1.46 6.14 -0.98
C MET A 96 1.58 5.17 0.19
N ALA A 97 2.15 5.62 1.30
CA ALA A 97 2.17 4.84 2.53
C ALA A 97 0.81 4.94 3.25
N GLU A 98 0.38 3.91 3.92
CA GLU A 98 1.05 2.66 4.27
C GLU A 98 0.66 1.50 3.31
N THR A 99 -0.58 1.51 2.81
CA THR A 99 -1.21 0.37 2.14
C THR A 99 -0.62 0.10 0.76
N ALA A 100 -0.30 1.14 0.01
CA ALA A 100 0.13 1.00 -1.38
C ALA A 100 1.64 0.82 -1.59
N ILE A 101 2.47 0.71 -0.54
CA ILE A 101 3.93 0.57 -0.71
C ILE A 101 4.28 -0.65 -1.55
N CYS A 102 3.74 -1.82 -1.21
CA CYS A 102 4.01 -3.06 -1.95
C CYS A 102 3.44 -3.00 -3.37
N LEU A 103 2.23 -2.45 -3.53
CA LEU A 103 1.60 -2.23 -4.83
C LEU A 103 2.49 -1.36 -5.74
N ALA A 104 2.97 -0.24 -5.20
CA ALA A 104 3.78 0.71 -5.95
C ALA A 104 5.14 0.13 -6.36
N ALA A 105 5.81 -0.60 -5.45
CA ALA A 105 7.06 -1.29 -5.76
C ALA A 105 6.85 -2.34 -6.86
N GLY A 106 5.76 -3.11 -6.80
CA GLY A 106 5.43 -4.11 -7.80
C GLY A 106 5.08 -3.52 -9.16
N VAL A 107 4.29 -2.45 -9.19
CA VAL A 107 3.98 -1.72 -10.44
C VAL A 107 5.26 -1.11 -11.03
N HIS A 108 6.11 -0.49 -10.19
CA HIS A 108 7.40 0.04 -10.65
C HIS A 108 8.29 -1.05 -11.25
N GLN A 109 8.39 -2.21 -10.59
CA GLN A 109 9.13 -3.36 -11.14
C GLN A 109 8.57 -3.81 -12.49
N ALA A 110 7.26 -3.91 -12.63
CA ALA A 110 6.61 -4.29 -13.88
C ALA A 110 6.80 -3.22 -14.99
N LEU A 111 6.94 -1.94 -14.62
CA LEU A 111 7.21 -0.84 -15.55
C LEU A 111 8.66 -0.78 -16.02
N SER A 112 9.61 -1.45 -15.36
CA SER A 112 11.05 -1.31 -15.64
C SER A 112 11.45 -1.68 -17.07
N THR A 113 10.69 -2.55 -17.74
CA THR A 113 10.88 -2.88 -19.15
C THR A 113 10.40 -1.78 -20.11
N LYS A 114 9.34 -1.07 -19.73
CA LYS A 114 8.73 0.02 -20.52
C LYS A 114 9.42 1.36 -20.26
N TYR A 115 9.82 1.60 -19.02
CA TYR A 115 10.45 2.81 -18.53
C TYR A 115 11.66 2.47 -17.65
N PRO A 116 12.82 2.10 -18.23
CA PRO A 116 13.99 1.61 -17.48
C PRO A 116 14.66 2.68 -16.59
N ASP A 117 14.50 3.97 -16.94
CA ASP A 117 15.18 5.08 -16.26
C ASP A 117 14.25 5.81 -15.25
N THR A 118 13.30 5.09 -14.66
CA THR A 118 12.43 5.67 -13.64
C THR A 118 13.12 5.77 -12.28
N VAL A 119 12.74 6.79 -11.51
CA VAL A 119 13.03 6.85 -10.08
C VAL A 119 11.79 6.46 -9.30
N PHE A 120 11.95 5.53 -8.36
CA PHE A 120 10.90 5.09 -7.45
C PHE A 120 11.11 5.64 -6.05
N MET A 121 10.03 6.10 -5.43
CA MET A 121 10.01 6.56 -4.05
C MET A 121 8.65 6.28 -3.40
N THR A 122 8.62 6.23 -2.08
CA THR A 122 7.37 6.09 -1.32
C THR A 122 7.26 7.20 -0.30
N THR A 123 6.05 7.63 -0.01
CA THR A 123 5.81 8.41 1.20
C THR A 123 6.02 7.52 2.42
N THR A 124 6.22 8.13 3.57
CA THR A 124 6.42 7.40 4.83
C THR A 124 5.93 8.24 6.01
N ARG A 125 5.60 7.55 7.11
CA ARG A 125 5.33 8.14 8.42
C ARG A 125 6.49 7.94 9.40
N HIS A 126 7.57 7.27 8.94
CA HIS A 126 8.75 7.00 9.74
C HIS A 126 9.89 7.93 9.33
N PRO A 127 10.33 8.85 10.22
CA PRO A 127 11.48 9.69 9.95
C PRO A 127 12.75 8.85 9.68
N VAL A 128 13.48 9.24 8.63
CA VAL A 128 14.77 8.66 8.26
C VAL A 128 15.87 9.66 8.59
N GLN A 129 16.88 9.22 9.33
CA GLN A 129 17.99 10.08 9.73
C GLN A 129 18.85 10.45 8.52
N ASP A 130 19.39 11.68 8.54
CA ASP A 130 20.36 12.20 7.58
C ASP A 130 19.89 12.19 6.10
N GLN A 131 18.56 12.16 5.88
CA GLN A 131 17.97 12.26 4.56
C GLN A 131 17.24 13.60 4.37
N PRO A 132 17.42 14.27 3.22
CA PRO A 132 16.74 15.52 2.95
C PRO A 132 15.23 15.28 2.74
N ILE A 133 14.38 15.99 3.46
CA ILE A 133 12.94 16.00 3.19
C ILE A 133 12.69 16.78 1.90
N LEU A 134 12.13 16.12 0.89
CA LEU A 134 11.72 16.72 -0.37
C LEU A 134 10.36 17.43 -0.22
N ALA A 135 9.39 16.74 0.40
CA ALA A 135 8.05 17.28 0.58
C ALA A 135 7.40 16.71 1.84
N GLU A 136 6.50 17.51 2.41
CA GLU A 136 5.62 17.12 3.51
C GLU A 136 4.20 17.57 3.18
N PHE A 137 3.20 16.70 3.39
CA PHE A 137 1.80 17.03 3.12
C PHE A 137 0.87 16.26 4.07
N LEU A 138 -0.38 16.72 4.14
CA LEU A 138 -1.40 16.12 5.03
C LEU A 138 -2.36 15.24 4.23
N GLU A 139 -2.74 14.10 4.81
CA GLU A 139 -3.89 13.31 4.36
C GLU A 139 -5.18 13.82 4.99
N GLU A 140 -6.20 14.04 4.17
CA GLU A 140 -7.48 14.66 4.61
C GLU A 140 -8.24 13.80 5.63
N HIS A 141 -8.14 12.48 5.56
CA HIS A 141 -8.89 11.55 6.40
C HIS A 141 -8.14 11.03 7.61
N SER A 142 -6.90 11.42 7.78
CA SER A 142 -6.11 11.13 8.96
C SER A 142 -6.21 12.28 9.97
N HIS A 143 -6.10 11.99 11.26
CA HIS A 143 -6.04 13.03 12.29
C HIS A 143 -4.66 13.71 12.20
N ALA A 144 -4.54 14.75 11.35
CA ALA A 144 -3.39 15.66 11.28
C ALA A 144 -2.02 14.96 11.20
N GLN A 145 -1.84 14.03 10.26
CA GLN A 145 -0.54 13.40 10.06
C GLN A 145 0.08 13.84 8.76
N SER A 146 1.28 14.39 8.86
CA SER A 146 2.13 14.59 7.71
C SER A 146 2.59 13.25 7.16
N GLN A 147 2.54 13.15 5.86
CA GLN A 147 3.29 12.20 5.08
C GLN A 147 4.61 12.86 4.71
N LEU A 148 5.72 12.15 4.91
CA LEU A 148 7.05 12.59 4.53
C LEU A 148 7.43 11.96 3.19
N LEU A 149 8.08 12.72 2.34
CA LEU A 149 8.72 12.24 1.12
C LEU A 149 10.16 12.72 1.12
N TYR A 150 11.11 11.79 1.00
CA TYR A 150 12.53 12.10 1.04
C TYR A 150 13.09 12.32 -0.36
N GLY A 151 14.00 13.29 -0.47
CA GLY A 151 14.87 13.44 -1.62
C GLY A 151 16.06 12.47 -1.57
N SER A 152 16.96 12.60 -2.52
CA SER A 152 18.17 11.79 -2.58
C SER A 152 19.41 12.61 -2.26
N THR A 153 20.38 12.00 -1.55
CA THR A 153 21.73 12.52 -1.40
C THR A 153 22.59 12.24 -2.63
N ASP A 154 22.17 11.34 -3.52
CA ASP A 154 22.79 11.14 -4.83
C ASP A 154 22.39 12.28 -5.78
N PRO A 155 23.33 13.08 -6.29
CA PRO A 155 23.04 14.22 -7.16
C PRO A 155 22.33 13.84 -8.47
N ALA A 156 22.60 12.65 -9.02
CA ALA A 156 21.97 12.21 -10.27
C ALA A 156 20.50 11.85 -10.05
N ILE A 157 20.18 11.11 -8.98
CA ILE A 157 18.81 10.79 -8.59
C ILE A 157 18.06 12.06 -8.22
N GLN A 158 18.66 12.96 -7.44
CA GLN A 158 18.03 14.23 -7.08
C GLN A 158 17.76 15.11 -8.30
N ALA A 159 18.70 15.16 -9.26
CA ALA A 159 18.50 15.88 -10.51
C ALA A 159 17.38 15.26 -11.35
N HIS A 160 17.25 13.93 -11.40
CA HIS A 160 16.14 13.24 -12.05
C HIS A 160 14.82 13.68 -11.44
N ILE A 161 14.70 13.64 -10.10
CA ILE A 161 13.48 14.04 -9.37
C ILE A 161 13.07 15.49 -9.73
N LEU A 162 14.02 16.44 -9.62
CA LEU A 162 13.75 17.86 -9.88
C LEU A 162 13.44 18.15 -11.36
N ASN A 163 13.85 17.29 -12.28
CA ASN A 163 13.57 17.41 -13.72
C ASN A 163 12.38 16.56 -14.19
N THR A 164 11.66 15.91 -13.26
CA THR A 164 10.52 15.04 -13.57
C THR A 164 9.49 15.77 -14.44
N LYS A 165 9.12 15.13 -15.55
CA LYS A 165 8.05 15.60 -16.44
C LYS A 165 6.77 14.79 -16.27
N THR A 166 6.88 13.52 -15.88
CA THR A 166 5.72 12.68 -15.57
C THR A 166 5.81 12.14 -14.16
N LEU A 167 4.74 12.32 -13.39
CA LEU A 167 4.53 11.66 -12.11
C LEU A 167 3.56 10.49 -12.28
N ILE A 168 3.97 9.29 -11.84
CA ILE A 168 3.08 8.16 -11.67
C ILE A 168 2.82 8.02 -10.17
N LEU A 169 1.58 8.30 -9.75
CA LEU A 169 1.17 8.31 -8.35
C LEU A 169 0.34 7.06 -8.05
N ILE A 170 0.78 6.22 -7.11
CA ILE A 170 0.18 4.91 -6.87
C ILE A 170 -0.39 4.84 -5.46
N ASP A 171 -1.69 4.50 -5.37
CA ASP A 171 -2.39 4.23 -4.11
C ASP A 171 -3.29 2.99 -4.26
N ASP A 172 -3.77 2.43 -3.18
CA ASP A 172 -4.72 1.32 -3.22
C ASP A 172 -6.12 1.79 -3.65
N GLU A 173 -6.50 2.99 -3.26
CA GLU A 173 -7.83 3.55 -3.46
C GLU A 173 -7.75 5.06 -3.72
N ALA A 174 -8.49 5.57 -4.66
CA ALA A 174 -8.79 6.99 -4.80
C ALA A 174 -10.25 7.25 -4.44
N SER A 175 -10.55 7.69 -3.21
CA SER A 175 -11.92 8.00 -2.80
C SER A 175 -12.38 9.39 -3.25
N THR A 176 -11.56 10.40 -3.07
CA THR A 176 -11.79 11.79 -3.51
C THR A 176 -10.66 12.33 -4.40
N GLY A 177 -9.52 11.64 -4.46
CA GLY A 177 -8.33 12.09 -5.18
C GLY A 177 -7.52 13.19 -4.47
N LYS A 178 -7.99 13.75 -3.37
CA LYS A 178 -7.35 14.88 -2.68
C LYS A 178 -5.95 14.59 -2.17
N THR A 179 -5.64 13.35 -1.79
CA THR A 179 -4.29 12.94 -1.38
C THR A 179 -3.28 13.18 -2.50
N PHE A 180 -3.64 12.82 -3.73
CA PHE A 180 -2.79 13.09 -4.91
C PHE A 180 -2.63 14.58 -5.17
N VAL A 181 -3.70 15.36 -5.06
CA VAL A 181 -3.65 16.82 -5.20
C VAL A 181 -2.69 17.44 -4.18
N ASN A 182 -2.83 17.07 -2.90
CA ASN A 182 -1.98 17.59 -1.82
C ASN A 182 -0.49 17.24 -2.05
N LEU A 183 -0.20 16.01 -2.51
CA LEU A 183 1.15 15.59 -2.84
C LEU A 183 1.72 16.41 -4.01
N VAL A 184 0.98 16.56 -5.11
CA VAL A 184 1.43 17.33 -6.27
C VAL A 184 1.71 18.79 -5.88
N GLN A 185 0.84 19.43 -5.12
CA GLN A 185 1.04 20.78 -4.62
C GLN A 185 2.31 20.90 -3.74
N ALA A 186 2.56 19.91 -2.87
CA ALA A 186 3.76 19.89 -2.05
C ALA A 186 5.03 19.74 -2.89
N LEU A 187 5.00 18.86 -3.91
CA LEU A 187 6.11 18.65 -4.84
C LEU A 187 6.40 19.91 -5.70
N GLN A 188 5.38 20.59 -6.19
CA GLN A 188 5.55 21.85 -6.92
C GLN A 188 6.20 22.93 -6.03
N LYS A 189 5.77 23.05 -4.77
CA LYS A 189 6.40 23.95 -3.79
C LYS A 189 7.86 23.59 -3.50
N SER A 190 8.21 22.30 -3.62
CA SER A 190 9.58 21.79 -3.44
C SER A 190 10.44 21.88 -4.71
N GLY A 191 9.95 22.50 -5.77
CA GLY A 191 10.71 22.78 -6.99
C GLY A 191 10.45 21.89 -8.19
N LEU A 192 9.49 20.97 -8.15
CA LEU A 192 9.08 20.18 -9.32
C LEU A 192 8.23 21.02 -10.28
N SER A 193 8.88 21.93 -11.01
CA SER A 193 8.20 22.90 -11.90
C SER A 193 8.07 22.45 -13.36
N LYS A 194 8.60 21.26 -13.71
CA LYS A 194 8.66 20.78 -15.11
C LYS A 194 7.60 19.74 -15.44
N LEU A 195 6.64 19.53 -14.55
CA LEU A 195 5.59 18.54 -14.73
C LEU A 195 4.74 18.85 -15.96
N GLN A 196 4.55 17.85 -16.81
CA GLN A 196 3.76 17.90 -18.02
C GLN A 196 2.59 16.91 -18.01
N GLN A 197 2.72 15.83 -17.23
CA GLN A 197 1.71 14.79 -17.14
C GLN A 197 1.71 14.13 -15.75
N ILE A 198 0.53 13.72 -15.33
CA ILE A 198 0.32 12.88 -14.14
C ILE A 198 -0.40 11.60 -14.57
N VAL A 199 -0.01 10.48 -13.99
CA VAL A 199 -0.73 9.22 -14.08
C VAL A 199 -1.08 8.79 -12.67
N THR A 200 -2.36 8.79 -12.30
CA THR A 200 -2.79 8.18 -11.04
C THR A 200 -3.08 6.70 -11.30
N THR A 201 -2.60 5.83 -10.42
CA THR A 201 -2.72 4.38 -10.58
C THR A 201 -3.25 3.79 -9.30
N THR A 202 -4.44 3.20 -9.32
CA THR A 202 -5.11 2.64 -8.15
C THR A 202 -5.76 1.29 -8.45
N LEU A 203 -5.99 0.46 -7.44
CA LEU A 203 -6.84 -0.71 -7.63
C LEU A 203 -8.25 -0.27 -7.95
N VAL A 204 -8.76 0.72 -7.19
CA VAL A 204 -10.11 1.22 -7.31
C VAL A 204 -10.12 2.74 -7.33
N ASN A 205 -10.84 3.32 -8.28
CA ASN A 205 -11.06 4.75 -8.36
C ASN A 205 -12.54 5.10 -8.18
N TRP A 206 -12.85 5.77 -7.10
CA TRP A 206 -14.17 6.30 -6.77
C TRP A 206 -14.26 7.82 -6.97
N SER A 207 -13.13 8.46 -7.29
CA SER A 207 -13.04 9.91 -7.45
C SER A 207 -13.52 10.36 -8.83
N GLU A 208 -13.85 11.63 -8.93
CA GLU A 208 -14.02 12.29 -10.21
C GLU A 208 -12.68 12.34 -10.95
N GLN A 209 -12.72 11.99 -12.23
CA GLN A 209 -11.53 12.00 -13.10
C GLN A 209 -11.28 13.41 -13.61
N GLN A 210 -10.45 14.17 -12.91
CA GLN A 210 -10.10 15.54 -13.25
C GLN A 210 -8.58 15.70 -13.34
N ASP A 211 -8.15 16.71 -14.11
CA ASP A 211 -6.76 17.12 -14.14
C ASP A 211 -6.32 17.65 -12.77
N ILE A 212 -5.14 17.23 -12.32
CA ILE A 212 -4.57 17.67 -11.05
C ILE A 212 -3.74 18.93 -11.29
N GLU A 213 -4.07 20.03 -10.59
CA GLU A 213 -3.34 21.32 -10.68
C GLU A 213 -3.17 21.80 -12.13
N GLN A 214 -4.20 21.58 -12.97
CA GLN A 214 -4.21 21.92 -14.40
C GLN A 214 -3.16 21.15 -15.23
N ILE A 215 -2.56 20.10 -14.67
CA ILE A 215 -1.65 19.19 -15.37
C ILE A 215 -2.48 18.04 -15.96
N PRO A 216 -2.37 17.74 -17.26
CA PRO A 216 -3.04 16.61 -17.88
C PRO A 216 -2.87 15.33 -17.06
N THR A 217 -3.97 14.73 -16.63
CA THR A 217 -3.95 13.58 -15.74
C THR A 217 -4.66 12.37 -16.38
N THR A 218 -3.94 11.25 -16.44
CA THR A 218 -4.50 9.97 -16.83
C THR A 218 -4.80 9.15 -15.59
N HIS A 219 -6.02 8.62 -15.46
CA HIS A 219 -6.42 7.79 -14.35
C HIS A 219 -6.43 6.32 -14.74
N VAL A 220 -5.55 5.53 -14.14
CA VAL A 220 -5.40 4.08 -14.36
C VAL A 220 -5.94 3.34 -13.15
N ASN A 221 -6.84 2.39 -13.36
CA ASN A 221 -7.41 1.59 -12.28
C ASN A 221 -7.96 0.25 -12.80
N LEU A 222 -8.17 -0.72 -11.91
CA LEU A 222 -8.79 -2.00 -12.24
C LEU A 222 -10.31 -1.94 -12.09
N LEU A 223 -10.82 -1.05 -11.24
CA LEU A 223 -12.24 -0.80 -11.06
C LEU A 223 -12.49 0.69 -10.89
N GLN A 224 -13.48 1.19 -11.60
CA GLN A 224 -14.00 2.54 -11.46
C GLN A 224 -15.46 2.50 -11.06
N GLY A 225 -15.85 3.43 -10.19
CA GLY A 225 -17.24 3.56 -9.77
C GLY A 225 -17.50 4.83 -8.99
N THR A 226 -18.66 4.89 -8.38
CA THR A 226 -19.03 5.95 -7.43
C THR A 226 -19.53 5.33 -6.14
N TRP A 227 -19.46 6.07 -5.05
CA TRP A 227 -19.95 5.64 -3.77
C TRP A 227 -20.72 6.75 -3.06
N GLN A 228 -21.64 6.35 -2.19
CA GLN A 228 -22.38 7.25 -1.32
C GLN A 228 -22.48 6.63 0.08
N TRP A 229 -22.16 7.41 1.09
CA TRP A 229 -22.36 7.03 2.48
C TRP A 229 -23.68 7.64 3.01
N GLN A 230 -24.50 6.80 3.60
CA GLN A 230 -25.76 7.16 4.27
C GLN A 230 -25.58 6.87 5.76
N PRO A 231 -25.25 7.87 6.60
CA PRO A 231 -25.00 7.64 8.02
C PRO A 231 -26.28 7.32 8.77
N ASP A 232 -26.19 6.41 9.76
CA ASP A 232 -27.22 6.26 10.78
C ASP A 232 -26.98 7.31 11.87
N ILE A 233 -27.90 8.25 12.02
CA ILE A 233 -27.81 9.35 13.00
C ILE A 233 -27.84 8.85 14.46
N ASN A 234 -28.36 7.65 14.71
CA ASN A 234 -28.44 7.05 16.03
C ASN A 234 -27.24 6.16 16.37
N ALA A 235 -26.31 5.97 15.44
CA ALA A 235 -25.19 5.09 15.66
C ALA A 235 -24.17 5.67 16.66
N THR A 236 -23.64 4.79 17.50
CA THR A 236 -22.59 5.15 18.46
C THR A 236 -21.27 5.39 17.74
N ILE A 237 -20.65 6.54 18.00
CA ILE A 237 -19.32 6.87 17.47
C ILE A 237 -18.26 6.17 18.32
N PRO A 238 -17.42 5.30 17.75
CA PRO A 238 -16.39 4.60 18.50
C PRO A 238 -15.25 5.54 18.92
N ILE A 239 -14.65 5.25 20.07
CA ILE A 239 -13.40 5.90 20.49
C ILE A 239 -12.26 5.30 19.68
N MET A 240 -11.60 6.14 18.88
CA MET A 240 -10.45 5.73 18.10
C MET A 240 -9.21 5.60 18.98
N PRO A 241 -8.49 4.46 18.94
CA PRO A 241 -7.19 4.37 19.60
C PRO A 241 -6.20 5.36 18.98
N GLN A 242 -5.23 5.81 19.77
CA GLN A 242 -4.18 6.70 19.26
C GLN A 242 -3.22 5.87 18.40
N VAL A 243 -3.39 5.91 17.10
CA VAL A 243 -2.58 5.16 16.11
C VAL A 243 -1.75 6.10 15.22
N ASN A 244 -1.76 7.37 15.52
CA ASN A 244 -1.27 8.42 14.64
C ASN A 244 -0.11 9.18 15.30
N SER A 245 1.13 8.91 14.85
CA SER A 245 2.30 9.70 15.19
C SER A 245 3.31 9.68 14.05
N VAL A 246 3.86 10.84 13.73
CA VAL A 246 5.13 10.97 13.02
C VAL A 246 6.15 11.30 14.10
N ALA A 247 6.92 10.30 14.53
CA ALA A 247 7.92 10.48 15.56
C ALA A 247 9.07 9.50 15.32
N HIS A 248 10.24 9.86 15.85
CA HIS A 248 11.32 8.90 15.98
C HIS A 248 10.97 7.90 17.07
N GLY A 249 10.90 6.62 16.73
CA GLY A 249 10.77 5.55 17.69
C GLY A 249 12.11 5.25 18.36
N THR A 250 12.09 4.40 19.39
CA THR A 250 13.31 3.94 20.09
C THR A 250 14.12 2.94 19.25
N PHE A 251 13.49 2.30 18.27
CA PHE A 251 14.16 1.35 17.37
C PHE A 251 14.39 1.98 16.00
N ALA A 252 15.62 1.88 15.52
CA ALA A 252 16.02 2.45 14.24
C ALA A 252 15.47 1.64 13.07
N VAL A 253 15.10 2.34 11.99
CA VAL A 253 14.89 1.75 10.67
C VAL A 253 16.26 1.42 10.08
N ILE A 254 16.54 0.14 9.83
CA ILE A 254 17.89 -0.31 9.43
C ILE A 254 18.03 -0.35 7.91
N ALA A 255 16.95 -0.56 7.16
CA ALA A 255 16.97 -0.74 5.72
C ALA A 255 16.00 0.22 4.98
N PRO A 256 16.20 1.54 5.02
CA PRO A 256 15.23 2.51 4.48
C PRO A 256 15.11 2.46 2.94
N GLN A 257 16.15 1.98 2.21
CA GLN A 257 16.14 1.94 0.74
C GLN A 257 15.20 0.89 0.18
N THR A 258 15.05 -0.25 0.85
CA THR A 258 14.35 -1.43 0.31
C THR A 258 12.84 -1.24 0.11
N SER A 259 12.26 -0.21 0.72
CA SER A 259 10.84 0.14 0.60
C SER A 259 10.59 1.43 -0.19
N GLY A 260 11.61 2.02 -0.81
CA GLY A 260 11.49 3.27 -1.57
C GLY A 260 11.42 4.54 -0.71
N ARG A 261 11.58 4.47 0.60
CA ARG A 261 11.65 5.69 1.45
C ARG A 261 12.80 6.60 1.05
N ILE A 262 13.93 6.01 0.66
CA ILE A 262 15.00 6.71 -0.05
C ILE A 262 14.82 6.41 -1.53
N PRO A 263 14.82 7.45 -2.40
CA PRO A 263 14.64 7.28 -3.83
C PRO A 263 15.65 6.29 -4.44
N LEU A 264 15.17 5.42 -5.33
CA LEU A 264 16.00 4.42 -6.02
C LEU A 264 15.61 4.29 -7.50
N GLN A 265 16.56 3.94 -8.36
CA GLN A 265 16.33 3.73 -9.80
C GLN A 265 15.95 2.28 -10.11
N GLN A 266 16.52 1.32 -9.38
CA GLN A 266 16.30 -0.09 -9.63
C GLN A 266 15.54 -0.72 -8.45
N PRO A 267 14.53 -1.57 -8.71
CA PRO A 267 13.91 -2.35 -7.65
C PRO A 267 14.94 -3.24 -6.98
N HIS A 268 14.99 -3.23 -5.65
CA HIS A 268 15.87 -4.14 -4.93
C HIS A 268 15.38 -5.57 -5.04
N ASN A 269 16.29 -6.49 -5.33
CA ASN A 269 16.06 -7.92 -5.17
C ASN A 269 15.93 -8.27 -3.68
N SER A 270 15.22 -9.35 -3.39
CA SER A 270 15.14 -9.83 -2.01
C SER A 270 16.53 -10.28 -1.55
N TRP A 271 16.96 -9.81 -0.38
CA TRP A 271 18.11 -10.35 0.35
C TRP A 271 17.72 -11.58 1.18
N ILE A 272 16.42 -11.88 1.26
CA ILE A 272 15.86 -12.95 2.08
C ILE A 272 15.80 -14.23 1.25
N ASN A 273 16.59 -15.21 1.64
CA ASN A 273 16.64 -16.51 0.97
C ASN A 273 15.86 -17.54 1.80
N LEU A 274 14.59 -17.74 1.46
CA LEU A 274 13.73 -18.75 2.07
C LEU A 274 13.49 -19.90 1.09
N THR A 275 13.50 -21.12 1.63
CA THR A 275 13.15 -22.33 0.88
C THR A 275 12.04 -23.10 1.60
N PRO A 276 11.17 -23.80 0.86
CA PRO A 276 10.21 -24.71 1.47
C PRO A 276 10.93 -25.85 2.24
N LYS A 277 10.39 -26.21 3.42
CA LYS A 277 10.92 -27.35 4.19
C LYS A 277 10.48 -28.70 3.61
N PHE A 278 9.35 -28.69 2.91
CA PHE A 278 8.81 -29.83 2.17
C PHE A 278 7.85 -29.35 1.09
N ALA A 279 7.54 -30.21 0.12
CA ALA A 279 6.63 -29.87 -0.97
C ALA A 279 5.21 -29.58 -0.46
N GLY A 280 4.63 -28.44 -0.89
CA GLY A 280 3.29 -28.01 -0.46
C GLY A 280 3.22 -27.47 0.97
N GLU A 281 4.36 -27.14 1.61
CA GLU A 281 4.37 -26.48 2.92
C GLU A 281 3.46 -25.24 2.90
N ARG A 282 2.55 -25.14 3.88
CA ARG A 282 1.66 -23.98 4.03
C ARG A 282 2.39 -22.89 4.81
N VAL A 283 2.79 -21.84 4.13
CA VAL A 283 3.59 -20.77 4.72
C VAL A 283 2.81 -19.45 4.71
N LEU A 284 2.76 -18.78 5.86
CA LEU A 284 2.36 -17.37 5.94
C LEU A 284 3.61 -16.51 6.07
N VAL A 285 3.77 -15.56 5.17
CA VAL A 285 4.82 -14.53 5.26
C VAL A 285 4.17 -13.20 5.65
N ILE A 286 4.69 -12.57 6.70
CA ILE A 286 4.18 -11.32 7.26
C ILE A 286 5.26 -10.24 7.17
N GLY A 287 4.98 -9.16 6.43
CA GLY A 287 5.78 -7.93 6.47
C GLY A 287 5.31 -6.99 7.60
N THR A 288 6.23 -6.29 8.25
CA THR A 288 5.86 -5.35 9.32
C THR A 288 5.66 -3.92 8.79
N CYS A 289 4.48 -3.34 9.02
CA CYS A 289 4.11 -1.95 8.69
C CYS A 289 4.43 -1.55 7.25
N GLU A 290 5.50 -0.78 7.03
CA GLU A 290 5.96 -0.32 5.72
C GLU A 290 7.01 -1.24 5.09
N TYR A 291 7.56 -2.22 5.83
CA TYR A 291 8.56 -3.17 5.34
C TYR A 291 7.92 -4.39 4.65
N VAL A 292 7.19 -4.12 3.59
CA VAL A 292 6.34 -5.11 2.91
C VAL A 292 6.93 -5.65 1.62
N TRP A 293 7.73 -4.87 0.89
CA TRP A 293 8.27 -5.30 -0.40
C TRP A 293 9.28 -6.45 -0.31
N PRO A 294 10.29 -6.43 0.56
CA PRO A 294 11.20 -7.56 0.73
C PRO A 294 10.49 -8.83 1.23
N ALA A 295 9.48 -8.66 2.10
CA ALA A 295 8.67 -9.76 2.58
C ALA A 295 7.81 -10.38 1.47
N PHE A 296 7.22 -9.55 0.60
CA PHE A 296 6.49 -10.02 -0.58
C PHE A 296 7.41 -10.80 -1.54
N LEU A 297 8.61 -10.31 -1.83
CA LEU A 297 9.56 -11.00 -2.71
C LEU A 297 9.96 -12.38 -2.15
N ALA A 298 10.17 -12.48 -0.83
CA ALA A 298 10.44 -13.75 -0.18
C ALA A 298 9.24 -14.71 -0.27
N ALA A 299 8.02 -14.20 -0.07
CA ALA A 299 6.79 -14.97 -0.21
C ALA A 299 6.59 -15.49 -1.64
N LEU A 300 6.83 -14.63 -2.64
CA LEU A 300 6.73 -14.99 -4.06
C LEU A 300 7.76 -16.07 -4.44
N THR A 301 8.99 -15.94 -3.94
CA THR A 301 10.05 -16.93 -4.17
C THR A 301 9.67 -18.30 -3.58
N LEU A 302 9.12 -18.34 -2.35
CA LEU A 302 8.63 -19.58 -1.74
C LEU A 302 7.50 -20.22 -2.55
N GLU A 303 6.54 -19.40 -3.02
CA GLU A 303 5.43 -19.89 -3.86
C GLU A 303 5.96 -20.49 -5.18
N GLN A 304 6.90 -19.81 -5.83
CA GLN A 304 7.54 -20.32 -7.07
C GLN A 304 8.33 -21.60 -6.85
N GLN A 305 8.79 -21.87 -5.65
CA GLN A 305 9.47 -23.11 -5.25
C GLN A 305 8.49 -24.21 -4.82
N GLY A 306 7.18 -24.01 -4.92
CA GLY A 306 6.15 -25.02 -4.69
C GLY A 306 5.57 -25.06 -3.29
N ALA A 307 5.78 -24.05 -2.44
CA ALA A 307 5.04 -23.90 -1.19
C ALA A 307 3.64 -23.33 -1.44
N ALA A 308 2.69 -23.64 -0.55
CA ALA A 308 1.36 -23.02 -0.52
C ALA A 308 1.42 -21.75 0.32
N VAL A 309 1.75 -20.61 -0.32
CA VAL A 309 2.07 -19.38 0.39
C VAL A 309 0.88 -18.43 0.47
N LYS A 310 0.72 -17.78 1.63
CA LYS A 310 -0.05 -16.55 1.82
C LYS A 310 0.88 -15.45 2.30
N PHE A 311 0.63 -14.24 1.81
CA PHE A 311 1.28 -13.02 2.27
C PHE A 311 0.29 -12.19 3.08
N SER A 312 0.76 -11.58 4.16
CA SER A 312 0.04 -10.56 4.91
C SER A 312 0.99 -9.50 5.44
N SER A 313 0.45 -8.41 5.96
CA SER A 313 1.26 -7.39 6.63
C SER A 313 0.57 -6.83 7.87
N THR A 314 1.36 -6.33 8.82
CA THR A 314 0.84 -5.61 9.97
C THR A 314 0.37 -4.21 9.56
N THR A 315 -0.51 -3.59 10.34
CA THR A 315 -1.05 -2.26 10.07
C THR A 315 -1.40 -1.51 11.35
N ARG A 316 -1.38 -0.19 11.29
CA ARG A 316 -1.89 0.69 12.36
C ARG A 316 -3.39 0.98 12.25
N SER A 317 -4.05 0.53 11.19
CA SER A 317 -5.48 0.79 10.96
C SER A 317 -6.36 -0.02 11.92
N PRO A 318 -7.08 0.62 12.86
CA PRO A 318 -7.96 -0.07 13.78
C PRO A 318 -9.29 -0.38 13.09
N ILE A 319 -9.57 -1.67 12.88
CA ILE A 319 -10.77 -2.15 12.22
C ILE A 319 -11.60 -2.96 13.21
N GLN A 320 -12.91 -2.84 13.11
CA GLN A 320 -13.86 -3.59 13.91
C GLN A 320 -13.99 -5.02 13.36
N LEU A 321 -14.17 -5.99 14.24
CA LEU A 321 -14.54 -7.34 13.83
C LEU A 321 -15.94 -7.34 13.23
N GLY A 322 -16.14 -8.13 12.23
CA GLY A 322 -17.35 -8.24 11.44
C GLY A 322 -17.08 -8.05 9.95
N HIS A 323 -18.06 -8.37 9.13
CA HIS A 323 -17.95 -8.35 7.67
C HIS A 323 -16.72 -9.16 7.18
N SER A 324 -15.81 -8.55 6.45
CA SER A 324 -14.61 -9.22 5.96
C SER A 324 -13.51 -9.44 7.01
N ILE A 325 -13.66 -8.89 8.21
CA ILE A 325 -12.66 -9.01 9.29
C ILE A 325 -13.17 -9.97 10.37
N GLN A 326 -12.73 -11.22 10.30
CA GLN A 326 -13.17 -12.28 11.19
C GLN A 326 -12.23 -12.52 12.38
N ALA A 327 -10.94 -12.16 12.25
CA ALA A 327 -9.95 -12.31 13.30
C ALA A 327 -9.05 -11.07 13.39
N LYS A 328 -8.63 -10.73 14.61
CA LYS A 328 -7.74 -9.61 14.89
C LYS A 328 -6.76 -9.97 16.00
N ILE A 329 -5.47 -9.81 15.74
CA ILE A 329 -4.40 -9.85 16.72
C ILE A 329 -3.92 -8.41 16.92
N SER A 330 -3.80 -7.98 18.18
CA SER A 330 -3.33 -6.64 18.56
C SER A 330 -2.05 -6.75 19.35
N PHE A 331 -1.07 -5.91 19.05
CA PHE A 331 0.24 -5.87 19.69
C PHE A 331 0.82 -4.45 19.57
N LYS A 332 2.01 -4.19 20.11
CA LYS A 332 2.69 -2.90 19.98
C LYS A 332 3.52 -2.86 18.70
N ASP A 333 3.68 -1.66 18.15
CA ASP A 333 4.52 -1.42 16.97
C ASP A 333 5.99 -1.81 17.23
N ASN A 334 6.68 -2.16 16.16
CA ASN A 334 8.10 -2.54 16.20
C ASN A 334 9.08 -1.37 16.08
N TYR A 335 8.59 -0.12 16.04
CA TYR A 335 9.45 1.09 16.02
C TYR A 335 9.65 1.71 17.40
N GLY A 336 8.98 1.18 18.42
CA GLY A 336 9.08 1.68 19.79
C GLY A 336 8.32 2.97 20.04
N LEU A 337 7.28 3.23 19.25
CA LEU A 337 6.36 4.35 19.46
C LEU A 337 5.30 4.04 20.50
N GLY A 338 5.17 2.76 20.90
CA GLY A 338 4.17 2.28 21.84
C GLY A 338 2.75 2.28 21.29
N MET A 339 2.60 2.42 19.97
CA MET A 339 1.30 2.47 19.32
C MET A 339 0.73 1.08 19.06
N PRO A 340 -0.60 0.91 19.12
CA PRO A 340 -1.22 -0.34 18.76
C PRO A 340 -1.01 -0.63 17.27
N ASN A 341 -0.67 -1.87 17.01
CA ASN A 341 -0.54 -2.46 15.68
C ASN A 341 -1.44 -3.69 15.59
N PHE A 342 -1.84 -4.03 14.40
CA PHE A 342 -2.82 -5.08 14.16
C PHE A 342 -2.39 -5.97 13.01
N ILE A 343 -2.84 -7.23 13.08
CA ILE A 343 -2.89 -8.12 11.94
C ILE A 343 -4.25 -8.81 11.91
N TYR A 344 -4.79 -9.00 10.73
CA TYR A 344 -6.17 -9.41 10.53
C TYR A 344 -6.27 -10.75 9.80
N ASN A 345 -7.34 -11.51 10.10
CA ASN A 345 -7.71 -12.74 9.39
C ASN A 345 -6.61 -13.81 9.38
N ILE A 346 -5.78 -13.84 10.43
CA ILE A 346 -4.76 -14.87 10.62
C ILE A 346 -5.27 -15.92 11.59
N HIS A 347 -5.22 -17.18 11.16
CA HIS A 347 -5.47 -18.38 11.94
C HIS A 347 -4.20 -19.23 11.88
N ALA A 348 -3.41 -19.20 12.96
CA ALA A 348 -2.07 -19.79 12.97
C ALA A 348 -2.07 -21.29 12.64
N GLU A 349 -3.14 -22.00 13.00
CA GLU A 349 -3.34 -23.44 12.73
C GLU A 349 -3.50 -23.78 11.25
N HIS A 350 -3.74 -22.80 10.40
CA HIS A 350 -3.82 -23.02 8.95
C HIS A 350 -2.44 -23.11 8.28
N TYR A 351 -1.36 -22.80 9.00
CA TYR A 351 0.00 -22.73 8.46
C TYR A 351 0.95 -23.67 9.17
N ASP A 352 1.80 -24.33 8.41
CA ASP A 352 2.89 -25.18 8.95
C ASP A 352 4.05 -24.31 9.44
N ARG A 353 4.23 -23.13 8.83
CA ARG A 353 5.23 -22.12 9.20
C ARG A 353 4.68 -20.71 9.01
N ILE A 354 5.03 -19.83 9.96
CA ILE A 354 4.77 -18.39 9.87
C ILE A 354 6.12 -17.69 9.87
N VAL A 355 6.38 -16.80 8.92
CA VAL A 355 7.62 -16.02 8.83
C VAL A 355 7.28 -14.55 8.98
N ILE A 356 7.82 -13.92 10.02
CA ILE A 356 7.66 -12.48 10.28
C ILE A 356 8.94 -11.77 9.85
N ILE A 357 8.82 -10.78 8.98
CA ILE A 357 9.95 -10.06 8.39
C ILE A 357 9.88 -8.59 8.80
N ALA A 358 10.95 -8.10 9.45
CA ALA A 358 11.03 -6.75 9.97
C ALA A 358 12.32 -6.04 9.57
N GLU A 359 12.25 -4.73 9.44
CA GLU A 359 13.40 -3.84 9.18
C GLU A 359 14.04 -3.27 10.45
N THR A 360 13.50 -3.62 11.59
CA THR A 360 13.99 -3.24 12.90
C THR A 360 14.63 -4.46 13.59
N SER A 361 15.36 -4.24 14.67
CA SER A 361 16.03 -5.32 15.40
C SER A 361 15.06 -6.34 16.00
N MET A 362 15.53 -7.53 16.27
CA MET A 362 14.72 -8.65 16.79
C MET A 362 14.03 -8.31 18.11
N ASP A 363 14.68 -7.57 18.99
CA ASP A 363 14.17 -7.14 20.29
C ASP A 363 13.07 -6.06 20.21
N SER A 364 12.88 -5.48 19.01
CA SER A 364 11.80 -4.53 18.76
C SER A 364 10.42 -5.17 18.61
N ILE A 365 10.38 -6.46 18.30
CA ILE A 365 9.12 -7.17 18.06
C ILE A 365 8.42 -7.48 19.37
N ASP A 366 7.15 -7.07 19.49
CA ASP A 366 6.36 -7.34 20.69
C ASP A 366 6.26 -8.85 20.95
N PRO A 367 6.71 -9.33 22.13
CA PRO A 367 6.61 -10.74 22.50
C PRO A 367 5.18 -11.30 22.46
N GLN A 368 4.17 -10.42 22.58
CA GLN A 368 2.76 -10.83 22.45
C GLN A 368 2.45 -11.32 21.03
N LEU A 369 3.01 -10.71 19.99
CA LEU A 369 2.83 -11.17 18.60
C LEU A 369 3.35 -12.60 18.42
N ILE A 370 4.57 -12.86 18.93
CA ILE A 370 5.19 -14.21 18.85
C ILE A 370 4.37 -15.23 19.64
N LYS A 371 3.88 -14.85 20.83
CA LYS A 371 3.03 -15.74 21.65
C LYS A 371 1.72 -16.11 20.98
N LEU A 372 1.11 -15.16 20.24
CA LEU A 372 -0.17 -15.36 19.55
C LEU A 372 -0.01 -16.03 18.18
N LEU A 373 1.19 -16.06 17.64
CA LEU A 373 1.54 -16.76 16.40
C LEU A 373 2.58 -17.85 16.72
N PRO A 374 2.18 -18.96 17.36
CA PRO A 374 3.10 -20.06 17.61
C PRO A 374 3.62 -20.62 16.28
N ASN A 375 4.83 -21.17 16.26
CA ASN A 375 5.58 -21.61 15.07
C ASN A 375 6.01 -20.47 14.14
N SER A 376 6.07 -19.22 14.67
CA SER A 376 6.64 -18.10 13.91
C SER A 376 8.16 -18.11 13.96
N GLU A 377 8.75 -17.81 12.82
CA GLU A 377 10.16 -17.56 12.58
C GLU A 377 10.34 -16.06 12.33
N LEU A 378 11.26 -15.42 13.03
CA LEU A 378 11.51 -13.99 12.89
C LEU A 378 12.76 -13.76 12.07
N ILE A 379 12.65 -12.99 10.99
CA ILE A 379 13.75 -12.54 10.15
C ILE A 379 13.82 -11.02 10.24
N THR A 380 14.96 -10.53 10.67
CA THR A 380 15.24 -9.09 10.73
C THR A 380 16.39 -8.75 9.80
N TYR A 381 16.36 -7.53 9.28
CA TYR A 381 17.51 -7.00 8.54
C TYR A 381 18.66 -6.81 9.52
N ASP A 382 19.57 -7.76 9.56
CA ASP A 382 20.78 -7.68 10.38
C ASP A 382 21.95 -7.22 9.50
N ARG A 383 22.76 -6.29 10.03
CA ARG A 383 23.98 -5.76 9.38
C ARG A 383 25.05 -6.82 9.10
N THR A 384 24.91 -8.01 9.65
CA THR A 384 25.85 -9.11 9.46
C THR A 384 25.58 -9.94 8.21
N SER A 385 24.51 -9.63 7.45
CA SER A 385 24.09 -10.37 6.25
C SER A 385 24.48 -9.67 4.93
N VAL A 386 25.39 -8.69 4.98
CA VAL A 386 25.94 -7.99 3.79
C VAL A 386 27.40 -8.38 3.59
#